data_322ab7456021c8c8cee810c1c93d9b42
#
_entry.id   322ab7456021c8c8cee810c1c93d9b42
#
_cell.length_a   1.000
_cell.length_b   1.000
_cell.length_c   1.000
_cell.angle_alpha   90.00
_cell.angle_beta   90.00
_cell.angle_gamma   90.00
#
_symmetry.space_group_name_H-M   'P 1'
#
loop_
_entity.id
_entity.type
_entity.pdbx_description
1 polymer ?
#
loop_
_entity_poly.entity_id
_entity_poly.type
_entity_poly.pdbx_seq_one_letter_code
_entity_poly.pdbx_strand_id
1 'polypeptide(L)'
;MNNNPMYILTLPQSDEIMTAQGGEAKGNYKLDNLELEYETIENDTLASEVSRMYSTGRSLSYKHVTLMRTSNWDKDLTIVNENINIPRKSMSAIVLLFTNRVRTDSEEYIYPNIDKVNLTIEGVPNAVFSQGLHKNRFFEEAKRFFCPMCEKSMADEFMSISKFFTNGFALVIDLRSTQDDTTGGGKKIVNTQSGVLLEIKKRATTADVQCNIFVVSDALLNFANRDLSSIQY
;
A
#
# COMPACT_ATOMS: atom_id res chain seq x y z
N MET A 1 -17.77 5.32 -27.84
CA MET A 1 -18.08 4.16 -26.98
C MET A 1 -18.24 4.65 -25.56
N ASN A 2 -19.35 4.33 -24.92
CA ASN A 2 -19.53 4.66 -23.50
C ASN A 2 -18.70 3.68 -22.69
N ASN A 3 -17.53 4.09 -22.22
CA ASN A 3 -16.79 3.35 -21.21
C ASN A 3 -17.52 3.53 -19.88
N ASN A 4 -18.52 2.68 -19.63
CA ASN A 4 -19.16 2.65 -18.33
C ASN A 4 -18.15 2.14 -17.30
N PRO A 5 -17.78 2.92 -16.28
CA PRO A 5 -16.94 2.42 -15.23
C PRO A 5 -17.65 1.27 -14.53
N MET A 6 -16.96 0.14 -14.37
CA MET A 6 -17.45 -0.99 -13.62
C MET A 6 -16.77 -1.00 -12.25
N TYR A 7 -17.58 -0.91 -11.20
CA TYR A 7 -17.12 -1.05 -9.83
C TYR A 7 -17.40 -2.47 -9.37
N ILE A 8 -16.34 -3.18 -8.96
CA ILE A 8 -16.45 -4.54 -8.41
C ILE A 8 -16.23 -4.44 -6.90
N LEU A 9 -17.26 -4.76 -6.14
CA LEU A 9 -17.16 -4.88 -4.69
C LEU A 9 -17.08 -6.36 -4.33
N THR A 10 -15.94 -6.79 -3.81
CA THR A 10 -15.77 -8.13 -3.25
C THR A 10 -16.03 -8.08 -1.76
N LEU A 11 -17.04 -8.78 -1.31
CA LEU A 11 -17.38 -8.86 0.10
C LEU A 11 -16.53 -9.96 0.78
N PRO A 12 -15.86 -9.65 1.89
CA PRO A 12 -15.19 -10.66 2.70
C PRO A 12 -16.22 -11.59 3.37
N GLN A 13 -15.75 -12.72 3.88
CA GLN A 13 -16.61 -13.63 4.64
C GLN A 13 -16.97 -13.01 6.00
N SER A 14 -18.10 -13.43 6.58
CA SER A 14 -18.58 -12.87 7.85
C SER A 14 -17.60 -13.05 9.01
N ASP A 15 -16.80 -14.11 8.99
CA ASP A 15 -15.75 -14.39 9.97
C ASP A 15 -14.50 -13.50 9.82
N GLU A 16 -14.36 -12.79 8.70
CA GLU A 16 -13.27 -11.83 8.50
C GLU A 16 -13.60 -10.44 9.04
N ILE A 17 -14.89 -10.09 9.17
CA ILE A 17 -15.32 -8.75 9.58
C ILE A 17 -16.11 -8.71 10.89
N MET A 18 -16.56 -9.88 11.40
CA MET A 18 -17.36 -9.94 12.62
C MET A 18 -16.62 -10.67 13.71
N THR A 19 -16.51 -10.04 14.87
CA THR A 19 -15.97 -10.63 16.09
C THR A 19 -17.10 -11.24 16.91
N ALA A 20 -17.02 -12.53 17.25
CA ALA A 20 -17.93 -13.18 18.16
C ALA A 20 -17.44 -13.00 19.61
N GLN A 21 -18.32 -12.56 20.52
CA GLN A 21 -18.04 -12.51 21.95
C GLN A 21 -18.55 -13.80 22.63
N GLY A 22 -17.76 -14.36 23.52
CA GLY A 22 -18.22 -15.43 24.41
C GLY A 22 -18.54 -16.77 23.75
N GLY A 23 -18.00 -17.06 22.57
CA GLY A 23 -18.21 -18.35 21.88
C GLY A 23 -19.53 -18.45 21.11
N GLU A 24 -20.22 -17.34 20.90
CA GLU A 24 -21.41 -17.29 20.05
C GLU A 24 -21.06 -17.51 18.58
N ALA A 25 -21.99 -18.06 17.81
CA ALA A 25 -21.83 -18.23 16.38
C ALA A 25 -21.79 -16.85 15.69
N LYS A 26 -20.82 -16.66 14.79
CA LYS A 26 -20.76 -15.45 13.96
C LYS A 26 -21.98 -15.39 13.04
N GLY A 27 -22.62 -14.23 13.02
CA GLY A 27 -23.79 -14.00 12.16
C GLY A 27 -23.41 -13.80 10.67
N ASN A 28 -24.43 -13.67 9.83
CA ASN A 28 -24.25 -13.22 8.45
C ASN A 28 -24.47 -11.71 8.41
N TYR A 29 -23.74 -11.01 7.54
CA TYR A 29 -23.99 -9.61 7.25
C TYR A 29 -24.56 -9.45 5.85
N LYS A 30 -25.24 -8.35 5.64
CA LYS A 30 -25.78 -7.94 4.36
C LYS A 30 -25.51 -6.46 4.14
N LEU A 31 -25.07 -6.10 2.95
CA LEU A 31 -24.99 -4.71 2.54
C LEU A 31 -26.25 -4.36 1.76
N ASP A 32 -26.98 -3.37 2.23
CA ASP A 32 -28.15 -2.82 1.58
C ASP A 32 -27.86 -1.36 1.17
N ASN A 33 -28.54 -0.89 0.13
CA ASN A 33 -28.50 0.50 -0.35
C ASN A 33 -27.09 1.01 -0.67
N LEU A 34 -26.36 0.24 -1.50
CA LEU A 34 -25.10 0.72 -2.05
C LEU A 34 -25.37 1.85 -3.04
N GLU A 35 -24.89 3.05 -2.72
CA GLU A 35 -25.06 4.25 -3.55
C GLU A 35 -23.67 4.76 -3.97
N LEU A 36 -23.58 5.23 -5.20
CA LEU A 36 -22.43 5.94 -5.72
C LEU A 36 -22.77 7.42 -5.76
N GLU A 37 -22.20 8.20 -4.86
CA GLU A 37 -22.26 9.66 -4.90
C GLU A 37 -21.18 10.21 -5.82
N TYR A 38 -21.53 11.17 -6.67
CA TYR A 38 -20.58 11.88 -7.51
C TYR A 38 -21.04 13.33 -7.74
N GLU A 39 -20.08 14.22 -7.86
CA GLU A 39 -20.34 15.61 -8.22
C GLU A 39 -20.30 15.80 -9.72
N THR A 40 -21.27 16.51 -10.27
CA THR A 40 -21.28 16.90 -11.68
C THR A 40 -21.15 18.42 -11.78
N ILE A 41 -20.31 18.87 -12.72
CA ILE A 41 -20.19 20.29 -13.04
C ILE A 41 -20.98 20.53 -14.33
N GLU A 42 -22.09 21.19 -14.23
CA GLU A 42 -22.93 21.57 -15.38
C GLU A 42 -22.49 22.91 -15.96
N ASN A 43 -21.46 22.87 -16.79
CA ASN A 43 -20.93 24.03 -17.51
C ASN A 43 -20.51 23.62 -18.91
N ASP A 44 -21.25 24.06 -19.92
CA ASP A 44 -21.03 23.68 -21.34
C ASP A 44 -19.65 24.10 -21.85
N THR A 45 -19.13 25.24 -21.42
CA THR A 45 -17.81 25.71 -21.81
C THR A 45 -16.73 24.79 -21.26
N LEU A 46 -16.82 24.46 -19.96
CA LEU A 46 -15.87 23.55 -19.31
C LEU A 46 -15.97 22.14 -19.91
N ALA A 47 -17.20 21.64 -20.14
CA ALA A 47 -17.42 20.33 -20.75
C ALA A 47 -16.81 20.23 -22.16
N SER A 48 -16.93 21.29 -22.97
CA SER A 48 -16.31 21.37 -24.30
C SER A 48 -14.79 21.41 -24.25
N GLU A 49 -14.21 22.16 -23.30
CA GLU A 49 -12.76 22.20 -23.08
C GLU A 49 -12.20 20.87 -22.61
N VAL A 50 -12.82 20.23 -21.63
CA VAL A 50 -12.46 18.89 -21.14
C VAL A 50 -12.54 17.88 -22.30
N SER A 51 -13.62 17.91 -23.07
CA SER A 51 -13.80 17.04 -24.23
C SER A 51 -12.68 17.23 -25.27
N ARG A 52 -12.29 18.48 -25.54
CA ARG A 52 -11.17 18.80 -26.42
C ARG A 52 -9.84 18.28 -25.88
N MET A 53 -9.59 18.45 -24.57
CA MET A 53 -8.37 17.97 -23.92
C MET A 53 -8.21 16.46 -24.04
N TYR A 54 -9.28 15.69 -23.83
CA TYR A 54 -9.24 14.24 -23.98
C TYR A 54 -9.18 13.77 -25.44
N SER A 55 -9.65 14.55 -26.40
CA SER A 55 -9.53 14.21 -27.82
C SER A 55 -8.12 14.37 -28.37
N THR A 56 -7.35 15.32 -27.81
CA THR A 56 -5.95 15.58 -28.23
C THR A 56 -4.91 14.69 -27.57
N GLY A 57 -5.34 13.83 -26.65
CA GLY A 57 -4.47 12.97 -25.83
C GLY A 57 -4.10 13.61 -24.50
N ARG A 58 -4.37 12.89 -23.42
CA ARG A 58 -4.10 13.32 -22.06
C ARG A 58 -3.56 12.16 -21.24
N SER A 59 -2.68 12.45 -20.31
CA SER A 59 -2.22 11.49 -19.32
C SER A 59 -2.67 11.96 -17.94
N LEU A 60 -3.30 11.08 -17.18
CA LEU A 60 -3.63 11.28 -15.77
C LEU A 60 -2.72 10.41 -14.92
N SER A 61 -2.07 11.01 -13.95
CA SER A 61 -1.25 10.29 -12.97
C SER A 61 -2.07 9.90 -11.75
N TYR A 62 -1.79 8.73 -11.21
CA TYR A 62 -2.39 8.26 -9.97
C TYR A 62 -1.44 7.32 -9.22
N LYS A 63 -1.71 7.12 -7.92
CA LYS A 63 -1.00 6.12 -7.13
C LYS A 63 -1.68 4.77 -7.28
N HIS A 64 -0.95 3.81 -7.78
CA HIS A 64 -1.40 2.43 -7.93
C HIS A 64 -0.86 1.57 -6.80
N VAL A 65 -1.76 0.91 -6.09
CA VAL A 65 -1.41 -0.02 -5.01
C VAL A 65 -1.67 -1.44 -5.47
N THR A 66 -0.67 -2.28 -5.41
CA THR A 66 -0.75 -3.69 -5.79
C THR A 66 -0.43 -4.56 -4.58
N LEU A 67 -1.35 -5.46 -4.19
CA LEU A 67 -0.99 -6.58 -3.31
C LEU A 67 -0.14 -7.56 -4.14
N MET A 68 1.14 -7.59 -3.86
CA MET A 68 2.08 -8.43 -4.60
C MET A 68 1.92 -9.88 -4.20
N ARG A 69 1.97 -10.16 -2.91
CA ARG A 69 1.80 -11.50 -2.35
C ARG A 69 1.54 -11.44 -0.84
N THR A 70 1.07 -12.57 -0.34
CA THR A 70 1.01 -12.89 1.08
C THR A 70 2.10 -13.91 1.39
N SER A 71 2.92 -13.64 2.40
CA SER A 71 4.01 -14.49 2.87
C SER A 71 3.74 -14.96 4.30
N ASN A 72 4.05 -16.21 4.60
CA ASN A 72 3.88 -16.75 5.94
C ASN A 72 5.24 -16.90 6.62
N TRP A 73 5.38 -16.37 7.82
CA TRP A 73 6.60 -16.39 8.61
C TRP A 73 6.40 -17.24 9.85
N ASP A 74 7.19 -18.29 10.00
CA ASP A 74 7.17 -19.09 11.20
C ASP A 74 7.61 -18.27 12.40
N LYS A 75 7.03 -18.54 13.54
CA LYS A 75 7.27 -17.81 14.80
C LYS A 75 8.73 -17.78 15.22
N ASP A 76 9.47 -18.85 14.97
CA ASP A 76 10.86 -19.03 15.41
C ASP A 76 11.90 -18.44 14.43
N LEU A 77 11.49 -17.97 13.25
CA LEU A 77 12.38 -17.33 12.30
C LEU A 77 12.96 -16.05 12.89
N THR A 78 14.27 -15.86 12.73
CA THR A 78 15.00 -14.64 13.15
C THR A 78 15.45 -13.79 11.98
N ILE A 79 15.52 -14.36 10.79
CA ILE A 79 15.83 -13.68 9.53
C ILE A 79 14.81 -14.11 8.49
N VAL A 80 14.21 -13.14 7.82
CA VAL A 80 13.28 -13.35 6.70
C VAL A 80 13.76 -12.55 5.51
N ASN A 81 13.80 -13.19 4.36
CA ASN A 81 14.16 -12.56 3.09
C ASN A 81 12.92 -12.47 2.20
N GLU A 82 12.53 -11.25 1.87
CA GLU A 82 11.43 -10.99 0.95
C GLU A 82 11.96 -10.36 -0.33
N ASN A 83 11.70 -11.03 -1.45
CA ASN A 83 12.12 -10.54 -2.76
C ASN A 83 10.90 -10.03 -3.54
N ILE A 84 10.97 -8.76 -3.96
CA ILE A 84 9.88 -8.05 -4.65
C ILE A 84 10.26 -7.91 -6.12
N ASN A 85 9.67 -8.78 -6.94
CA ASN A 85 10.03 -8.98 -8.36
C ASN A 85 9.00 -8.33 -9.30
N ILE A 86 8.57 -7.12 -8.98
CA ILE A 86 7.63 -6.37 -9.82
C ILE A 86 8.36 -5.24 -10.54
N PRO A 87 8.42 -5.26 -11.89
CA PRO A 87 8.97 -4.13 -12.63
C PRO A 87 8.04 -2.92 -12.50
N ARG A 88 8.61 -1.77 -12.20
CA ARG A 88 7.88 -0.50 -12.08
C ARG A 88 8.75 0.64 -12.61
N LYS A 89 8.14 1.57 -13.35
CA LYS A 89 8.83 2.79 -13.78
C LYS A 89 9.09 3.74 -12.61
N SER A 90 8.18 3.77 -11.65
CA SER A 90 8.27 4.62 -10.47
C SER A 90 7.64 3.92 -9.27
N MET A 91 8.43 3.11 -8.54
CA MET A 91 8.02 2.48 -7.28
C MET A 91 8.19 3.50 -6.16
N SER A 92 7.07 3.95 -5.59
CA SER A 92 7.06 4.98 -4.56
C SER A 92 7.33 4.41 -3.16
N ALA A 93 6.76 3.24 -2.85
CA ALA A 93 6.96 2.61 -1.55
C ALA A 93 6.64 1.12 -1.57
N ILE A 94 7.14 0.44 -0.55
CA ILE A 94 6.77 -0.93 -0.19
C ILE A 94 6.18 -0.88 1.21
N VAL A 95 4.98 -1.43 1.37
CA VAL A 95 4.26 -1.47 2.65
C VAL A 95 3.99 -2.92 3.01
N LEU A 96 4.45 -3.32 4.19
CA LEU A 96 4.19 -4.64 4.74
C LEU A 96 3.23 -4.52 5.93
N LEU A 97 2.14 -5.26 5.86
CA LEU A 97 1.15 -5.36 6.92
C LEU A 97 1.16 -6.78 7.49
N PHE A 98 1.05 -6.90 8.81
CA PHE A 98 1.23 -8.15 9.51
C PHE A 98 0.01 -8.50 10.34
N THR A 99 -0.42 -9.75 10.24
CA THR A 99 -1.50 -10.30 11.05
C THR A 99 -1.07 -11.65 11.61
N ASN A 100 -1.74 -12.15 12.63
CA ASN A 100 -1.56 -13.54 13.03
C ASN A 100 -2.03 -14.46 11.89
N ARG A 101 -1.30 -15.52 11.63
CA ARG A 101 -1.66 -16.51 10.58
C ARG A 101 -3.01 -17.16 10.85
N VAL A 102 -3.27 -17.51 12.10
CA VAL A 102 -4.58 -17.98 12.55
C VAL A 102 -5.29 -16.79 13.19
N ARG A 103 -6.21 -16.19 12.47
CA ARG A 103 -7.01 -15.09 12.98
C ARG A 103 -8.09 -15.62 13.91
N THR A 104 -8.15 -15.09 15.11
CA THR A 104 -9.21 -15.36 16.07
C THR A 104 -10.19 -14.21 16.21
N ASP A 105 -9.76 -12.98 15.86
CA ASP A 105 -10.51 -11.74 16.03
C ASP A 105 -10.39 -10.80 14.82
N SER A 106 -11.23 -9.77 14.82
CA SER A 106 -11.21 -8.69 13.83
C SER A 106 -9.84 -8.01 13.78
N GLU A 107 -9.40 -7.83 12.62
CA GLU A 107 -8.19 -7.27 12.06
C GLU A 107 -7.41 -6.25 12.89
N GLU A 108 -6.46 -6.73 13.66
CA GLU A 108 -5.39 -5.91 14.19
C GLU A 108 -4.10 -6.20 13.41
N TYR A 109 -3.40 -5.14 13.01
CA TYR A 109 -2.07 -5.24 12.41
C TYR A 109 -1.04 -5.31 13.52
N ILE A 110 -0.45 -6.49 13.69
CA ILE A 110 0.48 -6.77 14.77
C ILE A 110 1.91 -6.30 14.44
N TYR A 111 2.69 -6.01 15.46
CA TYR A 111 4.13 -5.82 15.35
C TYR A 111 4.87 -7.16 15.51
N PRO A 112 5.50 -7.70 14.43
CA PRO A 112 6.11 -9.03 14.46
C PRO A 112 7.55 -9.02 14.99
N ASN A 113 7.87 -8.19 15.97
CA ASN A 113 9.17 -8.09 16.63
C ASN A 113 10.38 -7.82 15.69
N ILE A 114 10.19 -7.02 14.65
CA ILE A 114 11.25 -6.62 13.71
C ILE A 114 12.20 -5.63 14.40
N ASP A 115 13.49 -5.93 14.38
CA ASP A 115 14.51 -5.04 14.92
C ASP A 115 15.15 -4.17 13.82
N LYS A 116 15.32 -4.74 12.61
CA LYS A 116 16.02 -4.06 11.50
C LYS A 116 15.61 -4.63 10.15
N VAL A 117 15.59 -3.78 9.14
CA VAL A 117 15.40 -4.15 7.74
C VAL A 117 16.54 -3.61 6.91
N ASN A 118 17.22 -4.48 6.17
CA ASN A 118 18.20 -4.09 5.16
C ASN A 118 17.52 -4.11 3.78
N LEU A 119 17.83 -3.12 2.96
CA LEU A 119 17.26 -2.94 1.64
C LEU A 119 18.34 -2.99 0.57
N THR A 120 18.15 -3.88 -0.40
CA THR A 120 19.00 -3.98 -1.60
C THR A 120 18.10 -3.80 -2.82
N ILE A 121 18.47 -2.91 -3.74
CA ILE A 121 17.74 -2.64 -4.97
C ILE A 121 18.63 -3.03 -6.15
N GLU A 122 18.14 -3.94 -6.99
CA GLU A 122 18.84 -4.46 -8.16
C GLU A 122 20.27 -4.94 -7.86
N GLY A 123 20.46 -5.56 -6.70
CA GLY A 123 21.74 -6.08 -6.23
C GLY A 123 22.65 -5.02 -5.54
N VAL A 124 22.21 -3.77 -5.46
CA VAL A 124 22.97 -2.71 -4.82
C VAL A 124 22.31 -2.31 -3.49
N PRO A 125 23.06 -2.29 -2.36
CA PRO A 125 22.53 -1.79 -1.10
C PRO A 125 22.06 -0.35 -1.24
N ASN A 126 20.88 -0.06 -0.71
CA ASN A 126 20.31 1.29 -0.81
C ASN A 126 21.11 2.28 0.06
N ALA A 127 21.59 3.37 -0.54
CA ALA A 127 22.41 4.36 0.16
C ALA A 127 21.67 5.06 1.32
N VAL A 128 20.37 5.30 1.18
CA VAL A 128 19.53 5.95 2.22
C VAL A 128 19.38 5.04 3.43
N PHE A 129 19.28 3.74 3.19
CA PHE A 129 19.18 2.71 4.23
C PHE A 129 20.45 1.87 4.34
N SER A 130 21.63 2.44 4.07
CA SER A 130 22.92 1.73 4.07
C SER A 130 23.22 1.04 5.39
N GLN A 131 22.75 1.62 6.51
CA GLN A 131 22.84 1.04 7.85
C GLN A 131 21.59 0.20 8.21
N GLY A 132 20.64 0.04 7.26
CA GLY A 132 19.34 -0.56 7.47
C GLY A 132 18.36 0.38 8.18
N LEU A 133 17.07 0.06 8.05
CA LEU A 133 15.98 0.73 8.75
C LEU A 133 15.77 0.05 10.10
N HIS A 134 16.07 0.75 11.19
CA HIS A 134 15.95 0.25 12.55
C HIS A 134 14.57 0.53 13.16
N LYS A 135 14.18 -0.28 14.14
CA LYS A 135 12.90 -0.21 14.86
C LYS A 135 12.52 1.21 15.31
N ASN A 136 13.48 1.99 15.81
CA ASN A 136 13.26 3.34 16.31
C ASN A 136 12.78 4.34 15.24
N ARG A 137 12.91 3.99 13.96
CA ARG A 137 12.48 4.82 12.83
C ARG A 137 11.18 4.36 12.18
N PHE A 138 10.68 3.16 12.48
CA PHE A 138 9.50 2.61 11.80
C PHE A 138 8.27 3.51 11.92
N PHE A 139 8.03 4.06 13.11
CA PHE A 139 6.92 4.98 13.34
C PHE A 139 7.03 6.26 12.50
N GLU A 140 8.21 6.86 12.48
CA GLU A 140 8.45 8.10 11.75
C GLU A 140 8.35 7.90 10.23
N GLU A 141 8.84 6.78 9.70
CA GLU A 141 8.73 6.46 8.29
C GLU A 141 7.26 6.21 7.89
N ALA A 142 6.50 5.48 8.72
CA ALA A 142 5.07 5.28 8.50
C ALA A 142 4.29 6.61 8.57
N LYS A 143 4.54 7.43 9.61
CA LYS A 143 3.92 8.73 9.75
C LYS A 143 4.20 9.63 8.54
N ARG A 144 5.46 9.68 8.10
CA ARG A 144 5.87 10.48 6.93
C ARG A 144 5.19 10.02 5.64
N PHE A 145 4.99 8.73 5.48
CA PHE A 145 4.37 8.18 4.29
C PHE A 145 2.86 8.41 4.24
N PHE A 146 2.15 8.12 5.35
CA PHE A 146 0.70 8.23 5.42
C PHE A 146 0.20 9.65 5.68
N CYS A 147 1.02 10.51 6.28
CA CYS A 147 0.70 11.90 6.58
C CYS A 147 1.73 12.83 5.92
N PRO A 148 1.57 13.14 4.63
CA PRO A 148 2.47 14.04 3.92
C PRO A 148 2.53 15.41 4.58
N MET A 149 3.70 16.05 4.52
CA MET A 149 3.99 17.31 5.25
C MET A 149 3.07 18.51 4.90
N CYS A 150 2.36 18.44 3.78
CA CYS A 150 1.41 19.48 3.37
C CYS A 150 0.11 19.50 4.19
N GLU A 151 -0.22 18.42 4.90
CA GLU A 151 -1.43 18.28 5.72
C GLU A 151 -1.05 18.15 7.21
N LYS A 152 -0.61 19.26 7.79
CA LYS A 152 -0.14 19.30 9.18
C LYS A 152 -1.20 18.83 10.19
N SER A 153 -2.48 19.07 9.91
CA SER A 153 -3.60 18.64 10.76
C SER A 153 -3.72 17.12 10.83
N MET A 154 -3.53 16.40 9.70
CA MET A 154 -3.58 14.93 9.69
C MET A 154 -2.38 14.29 10.40
N ALA A 155 -1.21 14.96 10.38
CA ALA A 155 -0.03 14.46 11.08
C ALA A 155 -0.20 14.45 12.61
N ASP A 156 -1.02 15.36 13.14
CA ASP A 156 -1.30 15.44 14.58
C ASP A 156 -2.37 14.41 15.02
N GLU A 157 -3.18 13.91 14.07
CA GLU A 157 -4.18 12.87 14.31
C GLU A 157 -3.63 11.44 14.10
N PHE A 158 -2.39 11.31 13.64
CA PHE A 158 -1.78 9.98 13.52
C PHE A 158 -1.71 9.31 14.89
N MET A 159 -1.89 7.98 14.86
CA MET A 159 -1.94 7.20 16.10
C MET A 159 -0.69 7.39 16.97
N SER A 160 -0.84 7.17 18.28
CA SER A 160 0.30 7.20 19.21
C SER A 160 1.31 6.08 18.92
N ILE A 161 2.58 6.30 19.28
CA ILE A 161 3.65 5.30 19.13
C ILE A 161 3.27 3.96 19.79
N SER A 162 2.65 4.02 20.98
CA SER A 162 2.21 2.81 21.67
C SER A 162 1.18 2.04 20.86
N LYS A 163 0.15 2.71 20.36
CA LYS A 163 -0.89 2.10 19.53
C LYS A 163 -0.32 1.56 18.22
N PHE A 164 0.64 2.28 17.61
CA PHE A 164 1.30 1.83 16.39
C PHE A 164 1.98 0.48 16.57
N PHE A 165 2.74 0.27 17.65
CA PHE A 165 3.42 -1.00 17.90
C PHE A 165 2.53 -2.09 18.52
N THR A 166 1.29 -1.78 18.89
CA THR A 166 0.36 -2.77 19.44
C THR A 166 -0.53 -3.37 18.35
N ASN A 167 -1.32 -2.53 17.68
CA ASN A 167 -2.38 -2.99 16.78
C ASN A 167 -2.54 -2.17 15.49
N GLY A 168 -1.58 -1.29 15.19
CA GLY A 168 -1.59 -0.46 13.98
C GLY A 168 -0.28 -0.52 13.20
N PHE A 169 0.52 -1.59 13.35
CA PHE A 169 1.85 -1.62 12.77
C PHE A 169 1.82 -1.80 11.25
N ALA A 170 2.54 -0.92 10.57
CA ALA A 170 2.88 -1.01 9.17
C ALA A 170 4.38 -0.77 8.98
N LEU A 171 5.08 -1.69 8.36
CA LEU A 171 6.45 -1.46 7.94
C LEU A 171 6.44 -0.76 6.59
N VAL A 172 6.84 0.49 6.57
CA VAL A 172 6.90 1.31 5.36
C VAL A 172 8.35 1.53 4.93
N ILE A 173 8.63 1.26 3.68
CA ILE A 173 9.91 1.55 3.03
C ILE A 173 9.63 2.56 1.94
N ASP A 174 9.90 3.83 2.22
CA ASP A 174 9.72 4.92 1.28
C ASP A 174 10.89 4.97 0.30
N LEU A 175 10.60 4.87 -0.98
CA LEU A 175 11.58 4.86 -2.08
C LEU A 175 11.57 6.17 -2.87
N ARG A 176 10.74 7.13 -2.48
CA ARG A 176 10.64 8.42 -3.16
C ARG A 176 11.93 9.22 -2.97
N SER A 177 12.34 9.90 -4.01
CA SER A 177 13.50 10.82 -3.97
C SER A 177 13.16 12.13 -3.27
N THR A 178 11.91 12.53 -3.31
CA THR A 178 11.33 13.73 -2.68
C THR A 178 10.15 13.32 -1.82
N GLN A 179 9.86 14.08 -0.77
CA GLN A 179 8.76 13.79 0.16
C GLN A 179 7.41 14.41 -0.27
N ASP A 180 7.44 15.16 -1.37
CA ASP A 180 6.23 15.64 -2.02
C ASP A 180 5.56 14.49 -2.80
N ASP A 181 4.25 14.56 -2.96
CA ASP A 181 3.48 13.58 -3.73
C ASP A 181 3.62 13.76 -5.26
N THR A 182 4.77 14.27 -5.71
CA THR A 182 5.02 14.43 -7.13
C THR A 182 5.08 13.07 -7.82
N THR A 183 4.38 12.96 -8.93
CA THR A 183 4.39 11.77 -9.77
C THR A 183 5.77 11.58 -10.39
N GLY A 184 6.28 10.35 -10.34
CA GLY A 184 7.58 9.99 -10.91
C GLY A 184 8.76 10.14 -9.95
N GLY A 185 8.52 10.51 -8.67
CA GLY A 185 9.56 10.59 -7.64
C GLY A 185 10.05 9.23 -7.11
N GLY A 186 9.39 8.13 -7.50
CA GLY A 186 9.73 6.79 -7.05
C GLY A 186 10.96 6.20 -7.73
N LYS A 187 11.38 5.02 -7.24
CA LYS A 187 12.52 4.29 -7.79
C LYS A 187 12.12 3.46 -9.01
N LYS A 188 12.90 3.57 -10.09
CA LYS A 188 12.74 2.70 -11.27
C LYS A 188 13.30 1.33 -10.97
N ILE A 189 12.50 0.29 -11.15
CA ILE A 189 12.87 -1.13 -11.00
C ILE A 189 12.69 -1.80 -12.37
N VAL A 190 13.77 -2.28 -12.95
CA VAL A 190 13.78 -2.92 -14.27
C VAL A 190 14.03 -4.40 -14.15
N ASN A 191 14.94 -4.79 -13.26
CA ASN A 191 15.36 -6.18 -13.13
C ASN A 191 14.37 -6.95 -12.23
N THR A 192 13.63 -7.87 -12.86
CA THR A 192 12.67 -8.72 -12.16
C THR A 192 13.32 -9.89 -11.40
N GLN A 193 14.56 -10.24 -11.70
CA GLN A 193 15.26 -11.33 -11.00
C GLN A 193 15.86 -10.87 -9.66
N SER A 194 16.39 -9.66 -9.63
CA SER A 194 17.02 -9.08 -8.44
C SER A 194 16.35 -7.78 -7.96
N GLY A 195 15.08 -7.59 -8.26
CA GLY A 195 14.30 -6.38 -8.03
C GLY A 195 14.59 -5.65 -6.73
N VAL A 196 13.77 -5.83 -5.71
CA VAL A 196 14.02 -5.31 -4.38
C VAL A 196 14.09 -6.45 -3.38
N LEU A 197 15.21 -6.59 -2.69
CA LEU A 197 15.41 -7.57 -1.63
C LEU A 197 15.34 -6.90 -0.26
N LEU A 198 14.47 -7.39 0.60
CA LEU A 198 14.37 -7.03 2.01
C LEU A 198 14.92 -8.16 2.85
N GLU A 199 16.01 -7.92 3.57
CA GLU A 199 16.47 -8.79 4.64
C GLU A 199 15.94 -8.24 5.97
N ILE A 200 15.01 -8.96 6.58
CA ILE A 200 14.30 -8.54 7.78
C ILE A 200 14.84 -9.34 8.96
N LYS A 201 15.43 -8.65 9.93
CA LYS A 201 15.89 -9.22 11.19
C LYS A 201 14.84 -9.00 12.26
N LYS A 202 14.36 -10.10 12.85
CA LYS A 202 13.31 -10.09 13.87
C LYS A 202 13.67 -11.03 15.03
N ARG A 203 12.98 -10.87 16.13
CA ARG A 203 12.99 -11.85 17.23
C ARG A 203 11.82 -12.79 17.06
N ALA A 204 11.88 -13.94 17.75
CA ALA A 204 10.79 -14.90 17.79
C ALA A 204 9.48 -14.22 18.20
N THR A 205 8.37 -14.68 17.64
CA THR A 205 7.01 -14.24 17.95
C THR A 205 6.26 -15.34 18.69
N THR A 206 5.15 -15.01 19.32
CA THR A 206 4.31 -16.00 20.04
C THR A 206 3.54 -16.91 19.09
N ALA A 207 3.24 -16.45 17.89
CA ALA A 207 2.50 -17.18 16.85
C ALA A 207 3.14 -16.93 15.48
N ASP A 208 2.79 -17.78 14.52
CA ASP A 208 3.13 -17.59 13.12
C ASP A 208 2.46 -16.32 12.59
N VAL A 209 3.19 -15.60 11.73
CA VAL A 209 2.79 -14.30 11.20
C VAL A 209 2.48 -14.42 9.72
N GLN A 210 1.38 -13.81 9.31
CA GLN A 210 1.07 -13.58 7.91
C GLN A 210 1.49 -12.15 7.53
N CYS A 211 2.30 -12.03 6.49
CA CYS A 211 2.77 -10.76 5.95
C CYS A 211 2.14 -10.49 4.58
N ASN A 212 1.38 -9.42 4.47
CA ASN A 212 0.84 -8.93 3.20
C ASN A 212 1.75 -7.84 2.66
N ILE A 213 2.30 -8.06 1.45
CA ILE A 213 3.27 -7.17 0.82
C ILE A 213 2.58 -6.35 -0.27
N PHE A 214 2.48 -5.05 -0.04
CA PHE A 214 1.93 -4.09 -0.98
C PHE A 214 3.05 -3.28 -1.64
N VAL A 215 2.91 -3.06 -2.93
CA VAL A 215 3.76 -2.17 -3.70
C VAL A 215 2.95 -0.96 -4.14
N VAL A 216 3.41 0.21 -3.78
CA VAL A 216 2.85 1.49 -4.20
C VAL A 216 3.71 2.06 -5.32
N SER A 217 3.11 2.41 -6.43
CA SER A 217 3.80 2.95 -7.61
C SER A 217 3.01 4.07 -8.25
N ASP A 218 3.71 4.96 -8.95
CA ASP A 218 3.06 5.93 -9.81
C ASP A 218 2.63 5.22 -11.09
N ALA A 219 1.43 5.52 -11.54
CA ALA A 219 0.89 5.01 -12.78
C ALA A 219 0.29 6.14 -13.63
N LEU A 220 0.26 5.93 -14.93
CA LEU A 220 -0.29 6.87 -15.89
C LEU A 220 -1.41 6.22 -16.69
N LEU A 221 -2.57 6.84 -16.68
CA LEU A 221 -3.67 6.54 -17.60
C LEU A 221 -3.52 7.43 -18.82
N ASN A 222 -3.26 6.86 -19.98
CA ASN A 222 -3.17 7.61 -21.22
C ASN A 222 -4.49 7.51 -21.99
N PHE A 223 -5.04 8.65 -22.32
CA PHE A 223 -6.25 8.78 -23.12
C PHE A 223 -5.88 9.29 -24.52
N ALA A 224 -6.50 8.72 -25.53
CA ALA A 224 -6.42 9.19 -26.91
C ALA A 224 -7.79 9.01 -27.57
N ASN A 225 -8.23 10.00 -28.34
CA ASN A 225 -9.54 9.99 -29.01
C ASN A 225 -10.72 9.73 -28.04
N ARG A 226 -10.66 10.24 -26.83
CA ARG A 226 -11.63 10.06 -25.73
C ARG A 226 -11.70 8.64 -25.15
N ASP A 227 -10.80 7.75 -25.53
CA ASP A 227 -10.73 6.39 -25.01
C ASP A 227 -9.44 6.19 -24.21
N LEU A 228 -9.48 5.30 -23.23
CA LEU A 228 -8.28 4.84 -22.51
C LEU A 228 -7.41 4.03 -23.49
N SER A 229 -6.25 4.57 -23.86
CA SER A 229 -5.36 3.94 -24.83
C SER A 229 -4.36 2.99 -24.19
N SER A 230 -3.85 3.34 -22.99
CA SER A 230 -2.89 2.49 -22.25
C SER A 230 -2.79 2.87 -20.79
N ILE A 231 -2.36 1.90 -19.98
CA ILE A 231 -1.96 2.10 -18.59
C ILE A 231 -0.46 1.80 -18.48
N GLN A 232 0.29 2.71 -17.90
CA GLN A 232 1.73 2.52 -17.64
C GLN A 232 1.98 2.49 -16.12
N TYR A 233 2.70 1.46 -15.68
CA TYR A 233 3.08 1.25 -14.27
C TYR A 233 4.57 1.48 -14.03
#